data_7ed1bbdcac3ad6f9dde45a10f0624cce
#
_entry.id   7ed1bbdcac3ad6f9dde45a10f0624cce
#
_cell.length_a   1.000
_cell.length_b   1.000
_cell.length_c   1.000
_cell.angle_alpha   90.00
_cell.angle_beta   90.00
_cell.angle_gamma   90.00
#
_symmetry.space_group_name_H-M   'P 1'
#
loop_
_entity.id
_entity.type
_entity.pdbx_description
1 polymer ?
#
loop_
_entity_poly.entity_id
_entity_poly.type
_entity_poly.pdbx_seq_one_letter_code
_entity_poly.pdbx_strand_id
1 'polypeptide(L)'
;MLRRALLNIYSKEFHPASEIEVCLFNEIWAQINNAAKEGFRQSRAADPDEDFRNEILRNNAVFSAFKVHRMQNDMARLLLDSKGNLKPFEQWKNEVMPIASHQVGTWLRTEYDTAVIRAHQAADWRQFEREKDILPNLRWVESTSIHPGLDHKRFW
;
A
#
# COMPACT_ATOMS: atom_id res chain seq x y z
N MET A 1 15.79 9.73 2.52
CA MET A 1 15.33 8.39 2.18
C MET A 1 15.42 8.14 0.68
N LEU A 2 14.64 8.78 -0.20
CA LEU A 2 14.56 8.50 -1.65
C LEU A 2 15.92 8.52 -2.38
N ARG A 3 16.79 9.52 -2.12
CA ARG A 3 18.13 9.58 -2.75
C ARG A 3 18.97 8.33 -2.49
N ARG A 4 18.91 7.77 -1.27
CA ARG A 4 19.65 6.57 -0.91
C ARG A 4 19.10 5.35 -1.65
N ALA A 5 17.79 5.23 -1.74
CA ALA A 5 17.13 4.17 -2.50
C ALA A 5 17.50 4.21 -3.99
N LEU A 6 17.51 5.42 -4.59
CA LEU A 6 17.94 5.59 -5.98
C LEU A 6 19.41 5.20 -6.20
N LEU A 7 20.31 5.54 -5.26
CA LEU A 7 21.70 5.11 -5.33
C LEU A 7 21.84 3.58 -5.25
N ASN A 8 21.04 2.93 -4.39
CA ASN A 8 21.05 1.47 -4.30
C ASN A 8 20.58 0.82 -5.60
N ILE A 9 19.47 1.28 -6.17
CA ILE A 9 18.91 0.74 -7.44
C ILE A 9 19.87 0.98 -8.61
N TYR A 10 20.61 2.09 -8.59
CA TYR A 10 21.60 2.40 -9.62
C TYR A 10 22.89 1.58 -9.47
N SER A 11 23.14 0.99 -8.31
CA SER A 11 24.32 0.16 -8.05
C SER A 11 24.30 -1.10 -8.90
N LYS A 12 25.48 -1.50 -9.41
CA LYS A 12 25.66 -2.75 -10.14
C LYS A 12 25.48 -3.99 -9.27
N GLU A 13 25.57 -3.83 -7.94
CA GLU A 13 25.42 -4.91 -6.97
C GLU A 13 23.96 -5.21 -6.63
N PHE A 14 23.05 -4.30 -6.94
CA PHE A 14 21.61 -4.46 -6.66
C PHE A 14 20.91 -5.20 -7.81
N HIS A 15 20.18 -6.25 -7.46
CA HIS A 15 19.41 -7.08 -8.40
C HIS A 15 17.90 -6.85 -8.24
N PRO A 16 17.31 -5.87 -8.98
CA PRO A 16 15.93 -5.44 -8.77
C PRO A 16 14.88 -6.54 -8.97
N ALA A 17 15.20 -7.60 -9.68
CA ALA A 17 14.29 -8.72 -9.91
C ALA A 17 14.23 -9.72 -8.75
N SER A 18 15.28 -9.82 -7.93
CA SER A 18 15.41 -10.80 -6.84
C SER A 18 15.57 -10.19 -5.46
N GLU A 19 15.82 -8.90 -5.37
CA GLU A 19 16.03 -8.16 -4.12
C GLU A 19 14.95 -7.09 -3.95
N ILE A 20 14.77 -6.63 -2.72
CA ILE A 20 13.87 -5.51 -2.40
C ILE A 20 14.69 -4.33 -1.89
N GLU A 21 14.44 -3.14 -2.41
CA GLU A 21 15.06 -1.92 -1.91
C GLU A 21 14.50 -1.59 -0.52
N VAL A 22 15.33 -1.82 0.51
CA VAL A 22 14.91 -1.84 1.93
C VAL A 22 14.44 -0.47 2.41
N CYS A 23 15.05 0.63 1.93
CA CYS A 23 14.66 1.97 2.38
C CYS A 23 13.25 2.33 1.90
N LEU A 24 12.90 2.00 0.65
CA LEU A 24 11.55 2.20 0.11
C LEU A 24 10.54 1.27 0.79
N PHE A 25 10.92 0.01 0.99
CA PHE A 25 10.06 -0.96 1.66
C PHE A 25 9.69 -0.48 3.08
N ASN A 26 10.68 -0.13 3.89
CA ASN A 26 10.45 0.29 5.27
C ASN A 26 9.57 1.54 5.35
N GLU A 27 9.74 2.49 4.44
CA GLU A 27 8.93 3.70 4.41
C GLU A 27 7.48 3.41 4.06
N ILE A 28 7.24 2.68 2.97
CA ILE A 28 5.89 2.35 2.51
C ILE A 28 5.19 1.47 3.55
N TRP A 29 5.87 0.44 4.04
CA TRP A 29 5.34 -0.45 5.07
C TRP A 29 4.99 0.28 6.36
N ALA A 30 5.85 1.19 6.83
CA ALA A 30 5.57 2.00 8.03
C ALA A 30 4.32 2.87 7.85
N GLN A 31 4.15 3.51 6.69
CA GLN A 31 2.98 4.35 6.42
C GLN A 31 1.69 3.54 6.35
N ILE A 32 1.68 2.41 5.64
CA ILE A 32 0.51 1.54 5.54
C ILE A 32 0.16 0.92 6.90
N ASN A 33 1.15 0.53 7.71
CA ASN A 33 0.91 0.04 9.07
C ASN A 33 0.35 1.12 10.00
N ASN A 34 0.82 2.35 9.88
CA ASN A 34 0.26 3.46 10.66
C ASN A 34 -1.20 3.73 10.26
N ALA A 35 -1.52 3.63 8.96
CA ALA A 35 -2.90 3.72 8.50
C ALA A 35 -3.79 2.61 9.07
N ALA A 36 -3.31 1.36 9.07
CA ALA A 36 -4.06 0.24 9.64
C ALA A 36 -4.30 0.43 11.15
N LYS A 37 -3.28 0.86 11.90
CA LYS A 37 -3.41 1.19 13.33
C LYS A 37 -4.44 2.31 13.58
N GLU A 38 -4.44 3.33 12.73
CA GLU A 38 -5.42 4.42 12.79
C GLU A 38 -6.84 3.89 12.53
N GLY A 39 -7.02 3.04 11.51
CA GLY A 39 -8.31 2.41 11.21
C GLY A 39 -8.84 1.58 12.38
N PHE A 40 -7.99 0.77 13.00
CA PHE A 40 -8.37 0.00 14.21
C PHE A 40 -8.79 0.91 15.36
N ARG A 41 -8.11 2.05 15.55
CA ARG A 41 -8.44 3.00 16.61
C ARG A 41 -9.78 3.69 16.39
N GLN A 42 -10.18 3.89 15.14
CA GLN A 42 -11.47 4.50 14.77
C GLN A 42 -12.64 3.53 14.86
N SER A 43 -12.38 2.23 14.86
CA SER A 43 -13.44 1.22 15.04
C SER A 43 -14.06 1.29 16.43
N ARG A 44 -15.36 1.02 16.50
CA ARG A 44 -16.11 0.87 17.76
C ARG A 44 -15.87 -0.48 18.42
N ALA A 45 -15.19 -1.41 17.77
CA ALA A 45 -14.86 -2.71 18.33
C ALA A 45 -13.97 -2.53 19.57
N ALA A 46 -14.45 -3.00 20.71
CA ALA A 46 -13.83 -2.75 22.02
C ALA A 46 -12.44 -3.40 22.16
N ASP A 47 -12.15 -4.47 21.44
CA ASP A 47 -10.84 -5.13 21.41
C ASP A 47 -10.70 -5.97 20.14
N PRO A 48 -10.02 -5.47 19.10
CA PRO A 48 -9.69 -6.30 17.98
C PRO A 48 -8.66 -7.35 18.42
N ASP A 49 -8.98 -8.59 18.17
CA ASP A 49 -8.18 -9.77 18.28
C ASP A 49 -6.73 -9.49 17.81
N GLU A 50 -5.74 -9.74 18.67
CA GLU A 50 -4.33 -9.46 18.40
C GLU A 50 -3.84 -10.27 17.19
N ASP A 51 -4.25 -11.53 17.06
CA ASP A 51 -3.91 -12.38 15.93
C ASP A 51 -4.43 -11.79 14.61
N PHE A 52 -5.65 -11.28 14.61
CA PHE A 52 -6.24 -10.61 13.46
C PHE A 52 -5.49 -9.32 13.08
N ARG A 53 -5.06 -8.52 14.05
CA ARG A 53 -4.20 -7.34 13.80
C ARG A 53 -2.89 -7.76 13.17
N ASN A 54 -2.24 -8.80 13.70
CA ASN A 54 -0.99 -9.31 13.20
C ASN A 54 -1.10 -9.82 11.76
N GLU A 55 -2.21 -10.48 11.42
CA GLU A 55 -2.49 -10.90 10.04
C GLU A 55 -2.59 -9.70 9.08
N ILE A 56 -3.27 -8.62 9.46
CA ILE A 56 -3.35 -7.41 8.64
C ILE A 56 -1.97 -6.76 8.50
N LEU A 57 -1.18 -6.67 9.56
CA LEU A 57 0.17 -6.10 9.48
C LEU A 57 1.10 -6.95 8.60
N ARG A 58 0.93 -8.28 8.61
CA ARG A 58 1.64 -9.20 7.70
C ARG A 58 1.23 -8.97 6.25
N ASN A 59 -0.07 -8.85 5.96
CA ASN A 59 -0.58 -8.53 4.62
C ASN A 59 -0.06 -7.18 4.12
N ASN A 60 0.06 -6.18 4.98
CA ASN A 60 0.66 -4.89 4.65
C ASN A 60 2.14 -5.01 4.25
N ALA A 61 2.90 -5.90 4.88
CA ALA A 61 4.28 -6.15 4.51
C ALA A 61 4.38 -6.76 3.10
N VAL A 62 3.53 -7.76 2.81
CA VAL A 62 3.46 -8.39 1.49
C VAL A 62 3.06 -7.37 0.42
N PHE A 63 2.03 -6.58 0.66
CA PHE A 63 1.61 -5.50 -0.25
C PHE A 63 2.74 -4.50 -0.52
N SER A 64 3.43 -4.05 0.53
CA SER A 64 4.54 -3.11 0.42
C SER A 64 5.71 -3.69 -0.37
N ALA A 65 6.02 -4.97 -0.18
CA ALA A 65 7.06 -5.66 -0.93
C ALA A 65 6.75 -5.71 -2.43
N PHE A 66 5.53 -6.09 -2.81
CA PHE A 66 5.09 -6.10 -4.22
C PHE A 66 5.14 -4.72 -4.85
N LYS A 67 4.68 -3.70 -4.12
CA LYS A 67 4.71 -2.31 -4.59
C LYS A 67 6.15 -1.86 -4.86
N VAL A 68 7.06 -2.07 -3.92
CA VAL A 68 8.47 -1.70 -4.06
C VAL A 68 9.13 -2.49 -5.17
N HIS A 69 8.89 -3.81 -5.24
CA HIS A 69 9.43 -4.65 -6.30
C HIS A 69 9.03 -4.15 -7.69
N ARG A 70 7.76 -3.80 -7.88
CA ARG A 70 7.30 -3.23 -9.15
C ARG A 70 7.99 -1.89 -9.44
N MET A 71 7.99 -0.96 -8.49
CA MET A 71 8.55 0.38 -8.64
C MET A 71 10.05 0.32 -8.96
N GLN A 72 10.83 -0.48 -8.24
CA GLN A 72 12.27 -0.61 -8.47
C GLN A 72 12.59 -1.22 -9.84
N ASN A 73 11.78 -2.20 -10.31
CA ASN A 73 11.94 -2.77 -11.64
C ASN A 73 11.60 -1.76 -12.75
N ASP A 74 10.54 -0.96 -12.57
CA ASP A 74 10.18 0.10 -13.52
C ASP A 74 11.30 1.15 -13.62
N MET A 75 11.94 1.51 -12.50
CA MET A 75 13.11 2.39 -12.49
C MET A 75 14.34 1.74 -13.11
N ALA A 76 14.59 0.47 -12.81
CA ALA A 76 15.76 -0.24 -13.31
C ALA A 76 15.74 -0.43 -14.83
N ARG A 77 14.57 -0.58 -15.45
CA ARG A 77 14.42 -0.63 -16.91
C ARG A 77 14.93 0.62 -17.62
N LEU A 78 14.99 1.75 -16.93
CA LEU A 78 15.45 3.02 -17.47
C LEU A 78 16.95 3.26 -17.26
N LEU A 79 17.70 2.32 -16.63
CA LEU A 79 19.13 2.45 -16.37
C LEU A 79 19.98 2.54 -17.63
N LEU A 80 19.58 1.83 -18.69
CA LEU A 80 20.34 1.75 -19.92
C LEU A 80 19.81 2.73 -20.98
N ASP A 81 20.72 3.24 -21.80
CA ASP A 81 20.37 3.99 -23.00
C ASP A 81 19.97 3.06 -24.17
N SER A 82 19.60 3.64 -25.30
CA SER A 82 19.25 2.89 -26.52
C SER A 82 20.38 2.05 -27.11
N LYS A 83 21.62 2.29 -26.67
CA LYS A 83 22.82 1.55 -27.08
C LYS A 83 23.24 0.50 -26.06
N GLY A 84 22.49 0.35 -24.95
CA GLY A 84 22.79 -0.59 -23.87
C GLY A 84 23.88 -0.09 -22.89
N ASN A 85 24.25 1.20 -22.91
CA ASN A 85 25.18 1.76 -21.95
C ASN A 85 24.44 2.28 -20.73
N LEU A 86 25.07 2.18 -19.55
CA LEU A 86 24.56 2.75 -18.31
C LEU A 86 24.50 4.29 -18.43
N LYS A 87 23.30 4.85 -18.22
CA LYS A 87 23.10 6.30 -18.21
C LYS A 87 23.83 6.95 -17.02
N PRO A 88 24.32 8.21 -17.16
CA PRO A 88 24.80 8.97 -16.00
C PRO A 88 23.71 9.06 -14.90
N PHE A 89 24.12 8.96 -13.64
CA PHE A 89 23.20 8.92 -12.51
C PHE A 89 22.18 10.08 -12.48
N GLU A 90 22.61 11.30 -12.72
CA GLU A 90 21.73 12.49 -12.70
C GLU A 90 20.71 12.46 -13.85
N GLN A 91 21.09 11.96 -15.02
CA GLN A 91 20.17 11.78 -16.13
C GLN A 91 19.10 10.74 -15.77
N TRP A 92 19.51 9.54 -15.37
CA TRP A 92 18.61 8.47 -14.95
C TRP A 92 17.71 8.91 -13.79
N LYS A 93 18.25 9.55 -12.76
CA LYS A 93 17.52 10.08 -11.63
C LYS A 93 16.37 11.01 -12.07
N ASN A 94 16.65 11.94 -13.01
CA ASN A 94 15.62 12.84 -13.52
C ASN A 94 14.50 12.09 -14.28
N GLU A 95 14.84 11.02 -15.00
CA GLU A 95 13.85 10.20 -15.71
C GLU A 95 12.98 9.37 -14.76
N VAL A 96 13.51 8.88 -13.63
CA VAL A 96 12.76 8.05 -12.66
C VAL A 96 12.05 8.86 -11.59
N MET A 97 12.37 10.12 -11.40
CA MET A 97 11.72 10.99 -10.40
C MET A 97 10.19 11.06 -10.54
N PRO A 98 9.60 11.14 -11.75
CA PRO A 98 8.16 11.09 -11.91
C PRO A 98 7.55 9.77 -11.38
N ILE A 99 8.20 8.63 -11.64
CA ILE A 99 7.77 7.32 -11.12
C ILE A 99 7.80 7.33 -9.60
N ALA A 100 8.94 7.72 -9.02
CA ALA A 100 9.12 7.77 -7.56
C ALA A 100 8.12 8.72 -6.88
N SER A 101 7.98 9.93 -7.41
CA SER A 101 7.08 10.94 -6.83
C SER A 101 5.61 10.50 -6.89
N HIS A 102 5.19 9.86 -7.98
CA HIS A 102 3.84 9.35 -8.12
C HIS A 102 3.56 8.20 -7.14
N GLN A 103 4.47 7.24 -7.04
CA GLN A 103 4.31 6.04 -6.21
C GLN A 103 4.45 6.32 -4.71
N VAL A 104 5.34 7.22 -4.31
CA VAL A 104 5.60 7.56 -2.89
C VAL A 104 4.77 8.76 -2.42
N GLY A 105 4.28 9.59 -3.33
CA GLY A 105 3.46 10.76 -3.03
C GLY A 105 1.95 10.47 -3.13
N THR A 106 1.38 10.76 -4.29
CA THR A 106 -0.08 10.76 -4.49
C THR A 106 -0.71 9.39 -4.27
N TRP A 107 -0.12 8.33 -4.81
CA TRP A 107 -0.65 6.98 -4.65
C TRP A 107 -0.54 6.46 -3.23
N LEU A 108 0.59 6.71 -2.57
CA LEU A 108 0.76 6.27 -1.19
C LEU A 108 -0.27 6.94 -0.26
N ARG A 109 -0.66 8.19 -0.54
CA ARG A 109 -1.75 8.85 0.17
C ARG A 109 -3.08 8.13 0.01
N THR A 110 -3.44 7.80 -1.23
CA THR A 110 -4.67 7.05 -1.54
C THR A 110 -4.66 5.67 -0.88
N GLU A 111 -3.52 4.99 -0.89
CA GLU A 111 -3.34 3.69 -0.22
C GLU A 111 -3.43 3.80 1.29
N TYR A 112 -2.90 4.89 1.87
CA TYR A 112 -3.05 5.20 3.30
C TYR A 112 -4.53 5.33 3.68
N ASP A 113 -5.25 6.19 3.00
CA ASP A 113 -6.68 6.42 3.26
C ASP A 113 -7.49 5.12 3.09
N THR A 114 -7.18 4.33 2.06
CA THR A 114 -7.80 3.02 1.82
C THR A 114 -7.47 2.03 2.94
N ALA A 115 -6.24 2.01 3.43
CA ALA A 115 -5.82 1.11 4.52
C ALA A 115 -6.51 1.48 5.85
N VAL A 116 -6.71 2.76 6.13
CA VAL A 116 -7.51 3.24 7.29
C VAL A 116 -8.93 2.66 7.22
N ILE A 117 -9.61 2.87 6.08
CA ILE A 117 -11.00 2.43 5.89
C ILE A 117 -11.10 0.90 5.99
N ARG A 118 -10.20 0.17 5.34
CA ARG A 118 -10.19 -1.32 5.37
C ARG A 118 -9.95 -1.86 6.76
N ALA A 119 -9.02 -1.30 7.51
CA ALA A 119 -8.74 -1.73 8.87
C ALA A 119 -9.92 -1.46 9.82
N HIS A 120 -10.55 -0.31 9.67
CA HIS A 120 -11.78 0.04 10.41
C HIS A 120 -12.91 -0.95 10.10
N GLN A 121 -13.22 -1.16 8.83
CA GLN A 121 -14.28 -2.09 8.40
C GLN A 121 -13.99 -3.53 8.82
N ALA A 122 -12.74 -3.95 8.75
CA ALA A 122 -12.33 -5.28 9.15
C ALA A 122 -12.50 -5.51 10.67
N ALA A 123 -12.21 -4.51 11.48
CA ALA A 123 -12.44 -4.57 12.93
C ALA A 123 -13.95 -4.62 13.26
N ASP A 124 -14.76 -3.80 12.59
CA ASP A 124 -16.22 -3.82 12.76
C ASP A 124 -16.81 -5.16 12.32
N TRP A 125 -16.30 -5.75 11.22
CA TRP A 125 -16.73 -7.08 10.77
C TRP A 125 -16.45 -8.16 11.82
N ARG A 126 -15.28 -8.14 12.45
CA ARG A 126 -14.97 -9.06 13.55
C ARG A 126 -15.92 -8.89 14.75
N GLN A 127 -16.35 -7.68 15.03
CA GLN A 127 -17.37 -7.42 16.05
C GLN A 127 -18.70 -8.06 15.66
N PHE A 128 -19.17 -7.89 14.41
CA PHE A 128 -20.39 -8.49 13.92
C PHE A 128 -20.36 -10.02 13.97
N GLU A 129 -19.21 -10.63 13.65
CA GLU A 129 -19.04 -12.09 13.77
C GLU A 129 -19.19 -12.58 15.22
N ARG A 130 -18.73 -11.82 16.20
CA ARG A 130 -18.90 -12.13 17.63
C ARG A 130 -20.35 -12.01 18.08
N GLU A 131 -21.09 -11.09 17.50
CA GLU A 131 -22.47 -10.76 17.86
C GLU A 131 -23.51 -11.53 17.01
N LYS A 132 -23.09 -12.39 16.09
CA LYS A 132 -23.98 -13.08 15.14
C LYS A 132 -25.08 -13.91 15.78
N ASP A 133 -24.88 -14.40 17.01
CA ASP A 133 -25.88 -15.19 17.72
C ASP A 133 -27.03 -14.30 18.27
N ILE A 134 -26.76 -13.00 18.45
CA ILE A 134 -27.72 -12.00 18.92
C ILE A 134 -28.28 -11.21 17.72
N LEU A 135 -27.40 -10.85 16.77
CA LEU A 135 -27.70 -10.07 15.57
C LEU A 135 -27.29 -10.85 14.31
N PRO A 136 -28.05 -11.90 13.92
CA PRO A 136 -27.62 -12.83 12.87
C PRO A 136 -27.69 -12.24 11.45
N ASN A 137 -28.37 -11.10 11.28
CA ASN A 137 -28.61 -10.52 9.97
C ASN A 137 -27.93 -9.15 9.82
N LEU A 138 -27.24 -8.94 8.71
CA LEU A 138 -26.78 -7.65 8.26
C LEU A 138 -27.77 -7.10 7.22
N ARG A 139 -28.14 -5.84 7.37
CA ARG A 139 -28.96 -5.14 6.39
C ARG A 139 -28.04 -4.41 5.41
N TRP A 140 -28.22 -4.70 4.14
CA TRP A 140 -27.62 -3.90 3.08
C TRP A 140 -28.34 -2.56 2.97
N VAL A 141 -27.59 -1.45 2.94
CA VAL A 141 -28.16 -0.10 2.79
C VAL A 141 -27.53 0.60 1.59
N GLU A 142 -28.27 1.56 1.03
CA GLU A 142 -27.77 2.36 -0.08
C GLU A 142 -26.46 3.07 0.29
N SER A 143 -25.54 3.14 -0.68
CA SER A 143 -24.26 3.83 -0.49
C SER A 143 -24.47 5.32 -0.25
N THR A 144 -23.89 5.85 0.83
CA THR A 144 -23.85 7.29 1.13
C THR A 144 -22.67 7.99 0.44
N SER A 145 -21.91 7.27 -0.42
CA SER A 145 -20.79 7.84 -1.19
C SER A 145 -21.28 8.95 -2.11
N ILE A 146 -20.52 10.05 -2.19
CA ILE A 146 -20.77 11.16 -3.12
C ILE A 146 -20.70 10.69 -4.58
N HIS A 147 -19.87 9.67 -4.85
CA HIS A 147 -19.69 9.04 -6.16
C HIS A 147 -19.88 7.53 -6.07
N PRO A 148 -21.12 7.03 -5.88
CA PRO A 148 -21.39 5.61 -5.90
C PRO A 148 -21.11 5.07 -7.30
N GLY A 149 -20.47 3.90 -7.41
CA GLY A 149 -20.28 3.22 -8.68
C GLY A 149 -21.62 3.00 -9.39
N LEU A 150 -21.63 3.09 -10.72
CA LEU A 150 -22.85 2.93 -11.56
C LEU A 150 -23.59 1.62 -11.26
N ASP A 151 -22.86 0.57 -10.94
CA ASP A 151 -23.42 -0.75 -10.61
C ASP A 151 -24.13 -0.78 -9.26
N HIS A 152 -23.70 0.06 -8.30
CA HIS A 152 -24.34 0.13 -6.98
C HIS A 152 -25.77 0.66 -7.05
N LYS A 153 -26.11 1.51 -8.02
CA LYS A 153 -27.47 2.02 -8.21
C LYS A 153 -28.43 1.03 -8.86
N ARG A 154 -27.91 -0.07 -9.45
CA ARG A 154 -28.75 -1.09 -10.11
C ARG A 154 -29.29 -2.15 -9.14
N PHE A 155 -28.71 -2.24 -7.95
CA PHE A 155 -29.07 -3.24 -6.93
C PHE A 155 -30.02 -2.71 -5.86
N TRP A 156 -30.45 -1.46 -5.97
CA TRP A 156 -31.44 -0.76 -5.15
C TRP A 156 -32.66 -0.41 -6.00
#